data_87f88fb20c8201810fd0e48a034e3573
#
_entry.id   87f88fb20c8201810fd0e48a034e3573
#
_cell.length_a   1.000
_cell.length_b   1.000
_cell.length_c   1.000
_cell.angle_alpha   90.00
_cell.angle_beta   90.00
_cell.angle_gamma   90.00
#
_symmetry.space_group_name_H-M   'P 1'
#
loop_
_entity.id
_entity.type
_entity.pdbx_description
1 polymer ?
#
loop_
_entity_poly.entity_id
_entity_poly.type
_entity_poly.pdbx_seq_one_letter_code
_entity_poly.pdbx_strand_id
1 'polypeptide(L)'
;MADRDLLIIGAGISGLSMAHYAAAAGLNVLVLEQEDRVGGCLHSHRFGGEMDGFWLELGAHSGFNSYGNLLAILERVGLLDRLQRRVRVGFRLLVGGTVKSIPSQLYFPELALASVRMLGLVKTGRTIAEYYGYIVGRRNYAAVFEPAFDAVICQPASEFPADSLFQSRPRRKDVPRGFTLPGGLQTIADTLAGQTGFSVELGQSAREIRRDAKGWVVGTDRDEYGARALCLATPVAVATQLLRAPFPEVAGRLAEIEIAQVESVGVALPAARLSLPPVAGLIGRGEPFYSVVSRDTVPDAHWRGFTFHFRPGVLGEERKIERIAQVLGIGRALLESGNVVSTLNQLPALRVGHGERAKELNQALAGHRLALAGNYFGGVAIEDCVTRSQAEFKRLRGEGL
;
A
#
# COMPACT_ATOMS: atom_id res chain seq x y z
N MET A 1 25.28 21.53 -14.78
CA MET A 1 24.17 20.66 -14.33
C MET A 1 23.87 20.98 -12.87
N ALA A 2 22.75 21.40 -12.55
CA ALA A 2 21.97 21.44 -11.32
C ALA A 2 21.02 22.62 -11.40
N ASP A 3 20.08 22.50 -12.34
CA ASP A 3 18.99 23.47 -12.44
C ASP A 3 17.75 23.01 -11.70
N ARG A 4 17.85 21.92 -10.91
CA ARG A 4 16.73 21.35 -10.13
C ARG A 4 16.97 21.56 -8.64
N ASP A 5 15.91 21.99 -7.95
CA ASP A 5 15.96 22.11 -6.51
C ASP A 5 15.84 20.72 -5.84
N LEU A 6 14.94 19.87 -6.37
CA LEU A 6 14.66 18.54 -5.83
C LEU A 6 14.53 17.50 -6.94
N LEU A 7 15.27 16.40 -6.81
CA LEU A 7 15.10 15.19 -7.59
C LEU A 7 14.46 14.11 -6.72
N ILE A 8 13.47 13.42 -7.26
CA ILE A 8 12.74 12.37 -6.56
C ILE A 8 12.87 11.07 -7.36
N ILE A 9 13.23 9.98 -6.70
CA ILE A 9 13.30 8.65 -7.30
C ILE A 9 12.09 7.84 -6.81
N GLY A 10 11.22 7.45 -7.74
CA GLY A 10 9.97 6.73 -7.52
C GLY A 10 8.74 7.61 -7.58
N ALA A 11 7.83 7.31 -8.53
CA ALA A 11 6.54 8.00 -8.72
C ALA A 11 5.37 7.24 -8.05
N GLY A 12 5.60 6.55 -6.94
CA GLY A 12 4.55 6.08 -6.05
C GLY A 12 3.91 7.24 -5.28
N ILE A 13 2.88 6.96 -4.47
CA ILE A 13 2.17 8.00 -3.69
C ILE A 13 3.13 8.84 -2.82
N SER A 14 4.20 8.23 -2.29
CA SER A 14 5.21 8.96 -1.51
C SER A 14 5.94 10.00 -2.35
N GLY A 15 6.47 9.61 -3.52
CA GLY A 15 7.20 10.52 -4.38
C GLY A 15 6.31 11.61 -4.97
N LEU A 16 5.11 11.25 -5.45
CA LEU A 16 4.16 12.20 -6.01
C LEU A 16 3.65 13.20 -4.94
N SER A 17 3.44 12.76 -3.70
CA SER A 17 3.12 13.68 -2.60
C SER A 17 4.27 14.63 -2.27
N MET A 18 5.51 14.14 -2.28
CA MET A 18 6.71 14.97 -2.11
C MET A 18 6.80 16.03 -3.22
N ALA A 19 6.61 15.61 -4.49
CA ALA A 19 6.61 16.49 -5.65
C ALA A 19 5.51 17.56 -5.55
N HIS A 20 4.29 17.15 -5.15
CA HIS A 20 3.17 18.06 -4.92
C HIS A 20 3.51 19.16 -3.89
N TYR A 21 4.06 18.77 -2.73
CA TYR A 21 4.44 19.77 -1.70
C TYR A 21 5.57 20.68 -2.16
N ALA A 22 6.55 20.15 -2.88
CA ALA A 22 7.68 20.91 -3.36
C ALA A 22 7.28 21.87 -4.49
N ALA A 23 6.48 21.43 -5.45
CA ALA A 23 5.95 22.28 -6.52
C ALA A 23 5.03 23.40 -5.97
N ALA A 24 4.18 23.09 -4.98
CA ALA A 24 3.35 24.08 -4.31
C ALA A 24 4.18 25.15 -3.55
N ALA A 25 5.44 24.90 -3.27
CA ALA A 25 6.39 25.86 -2.71
C ALA A 25 7.23 26.59 -3.78
N GLY A 26 6.96 26.38 -5.08
CA GLY A 26 7.66 27.02 -6.20
C GLY A 26 9.01 26.43 -6.54
N LEU A 27 9.32 25.21 -6.10
CA LEU A 27 10.58 24.52 -6.39
C LEU A 27 10.54 23.85 -7.75
N ASN A 28 11.70 23.83 -8.43
CA ASN A 28 11.92 23.06 -9.67
C ASN A 28 12.17 21.59 -9.33
N VAL A 29 11.20 20.71 -9.66
CA VAL A 29 11.18 19.31 -9.25
C VAL A 29 11.10 18.38 -10.45
N LEU A 30 11.90 17.31 -10.42
CA LEU A 30 11.82 16.17 -11.33
C LEU A 30 11.60 14.89 -10.55
N VAL A 31 10.68 14.06 -11.03
CA VAL A 31 10.45 12.70 -10.54
C VAL A 31 10.90 11.69 -11.59
N LEU A 32 11.75 10.74 -11.20
CA LEU A 32 12.16 9.60 -12.04
C LEU A 32 11.41 8.35 -11.60
N GLU A 33 10.84 7.62 -12.55
CA GLU A 33 10.15 6.35 -12.32
C GLU A 33 10.68 5.28 -13.29
N GLN A 34 10.97 4.10 -12.77
CA GLN A 34 11.50 2.99 -13.57
C GLN A 34 10.44 2.33 -14.47
N GLU A 35 9.20 2.28 -14.00
CA GLU A 35 8.09 1.67 -14.73
C GLU A 35 7.55 2.60 -15.83
N ASP A 36 6.68 2.07 -16.67
CA ASP A 36 5.95 2.81 -17.71
C ASP A 36 4.68 3.50 -17.18
N ARG A 37 4.43 3.40 -15.87
CA ARG A 37 3.29 4.02 -15.17
C ARG A 37 3.70 4.63 -13.84
N VAL A 38 2.95 5.61 -13.39
CA VAL A 38 3.04 6.16 -12.03
C VAL A 38 2.17 5.37 -11.06
N GLY A 39 2.33 5.61 -9.76
CA GLY A 39 1.43 5.13 -8.70
C GLY A 39 2.02 4.08 -7.78
N GLY A 40 3.01 3.30 -8.23
CA GLY A 40 3.55 2.20 -7.43
C GLY A 40 2.45 1.24 -6.96
N CYS A 41 2.24 1.12 -5.64
CA CYS A 41 1.16 0.29 -5.06
C CYS A 41 -0.26 0.88 -5.20
N LEU A 42 -0.45 2.12 -5.67
CA LEU A 42 -1.72 2.57 -6.22
C LEU A 42 -1.81 2.04 -7.65
N HIS A 43 -2.24 0.79 -7.79
CA HIS A 43 -2.29 0.08 -9.05
C HIS A 43 -3.71 -0.42 -9.32
N SER A 44 -4.46 0.32 -10.12
CA SER A 44 -5.77 -0.07 -10.61
C SER A 44 -5.63 -0.51 -12.08
N HIS A 45 -5.77 -1.80 -12.32
CA HIS A 45 -5.82 -2.30 -13.71
C HIS A 45 -7.16 -1.94 -14.33
N ARG A 46 -7.15 -1.24 -15.45
CA ARG A 46 -8.35 -0.87 -16.22
C ARG A 46 -8.46 -1.81 -17.41
N PHE A 47 -9.58 -2.49 -17.50
CA PHE A 47 -9.87 -3.38 -18.62
C PHE A 47 -10.34 -2.58 -19.83
N GLY A 48 -10.17 -3.15 -21.03
CA GLY A 48 -10.65 -2.60 -22.30
C GLY A 48 -11.65 -3.55 -22.99
N GLY A 49 -12.04 -3.21 -24.22
CA GLY A 49 -12.96 -4.02 -25.01
C GLY A 49 -14.36 -4.07 -24.38
N GLU A 50 -14.92 -5.28 -24.22
CA GLU A 50 -16.25 -5.47 -23.60
C GLU A 50 -16.31 -5.04 -22.12
N MET A 51 -15.17 -4.96 -21.45
CA MET A 51 -15.04 -4.53 -20.06
C MET A 51 -14.61 -3.06 -19.93
N ASP A 52 -14.72 -2.25 -20.96
CA ASP A 52 -14.30 -0.85 -20.91
C ASP A 52 -14.97 -0.11 -19.74
N GLY A 53 -14.18 0.66 -19.00
CA GLY A 53 -14.59 1.33 -17.77
C GLY A 53 -14.59 0.46 -16.51
N PHE A 54 -14.44 -0.87 -16.64
CA PHE A 54 -14.26 -1.74 -15.48
C PHE A 54 -12.78 -1.77 -15.03
N TRP A 55 -12.55 -1.85 -13.74
CA TRP A 55 -11.19 -1.82 -13.16
C TRP A 55 -11.09 -2.67 -11.88
N LEU A 56 -9.87 -3.10 -11.55
CA LEU A 56 -9.54 -3.82 -10.33
C LEU A 56 -8.32 -3.21 -9.65
N GLU A 57 -8.34 -3.19 -8.33
CA GLU A 57 -7.15 -2.84 -7.55
C GLU A 57 -6.22 -4.06 -7.41
N LEU A 58 -4.97 -3.91 -7.83
CA LEU A 58 -3.92 -4.92 -7.65
C LEU A 58 -2.99 -4.59 -6.47
N GLY A 59 -3.15 -3.41 -5.88
CA GLY A 59 -2.42 -2.95 -4.70
C GLY A 59 -3.35 -2.39 -3.64
N ALA A 60 -3.14 -1.13 -3.26
CA ALA A 60 -4.02 -0.44 -2.32
C ALA A 60 -5.43 -0.29 -2.91
N HIS A 61 -6.46 -0.58 -2.13
CA HIS A 61 -7.83 -0.71 -2.63
C HIS A 61 -8.86 0.19 -1.92
N SER A 62 -8.45 1.04 -0.99
CA SER A 62 -9.40 1.87 -0.23
C SER A 62 -8.74 3.14 0.31
N GLY A 63 -9.40 4.28 0.10
CA GLY A 63 -9.18 5.49 0.86
C GLY A 63 -10.15 5.59 2.03
N PHE A 64 -9.77 6.31 3.08
CA PHE A 64 -10.61 6.51 4.27
C PHE A 64 -10.69 7.98 4.65
N ASN A 65 -11.80 8.38 5.24
CA ASN A 65 -12.02 9.78 5.68
C ASN A 65 -11.15 10.20 6.87
N SER A 66 -10.32 9.31 7.37
CA SER A 66 -9.27 9.57 8.37
C SER A 66 -7.89 9.83 7.74
N TYR A 67 -7.79 9.88 6.41
CA TYR A 67 -6.57 10.18 5.68
C TYR A 67 -6.46 11.68 5.45
N GLY A 68 -6.16 12.45 6.52
CA GLY A 68 -6.22 13.89 6.53
C GLY A 68 -5.29 14.57 5.53
N ASN A 69 -4.03 14.13 5.46
CA ASN A 69 -3.05 14.69 4.52
C ASN A 69 -3.37 14.32 3.07
N LEU A 70 -3.78 13.06 2.83
CA LEU A 70 -4.24 12.65 1.51
C LEU A 70 -5.46 13.48 1.07
N LEU A 71 -6.47 13.61 1.92
CA LEU A 71 -7.68 14.39 1.60
C LEU A 71 -7.37 15.86 1.32
N ALA A 72 -6.40 16.45 2.02
CA ALA A 72 -5.95 17.83 1.73
C ALA A 72 -5.29 17.93 0.34
N ILE A 73 -4.55 16.91 -0.09
CA ILE A 73 -4.02 16.82 -1.46
C ILE A 73 -5.18 16.71 -2.45
N LEU A 74 -6.11 15.75 -2.23
CA LEU A 74 -7.24 15.50 -3.14
C LEU A 74 -8.11 16.76 -3.33
N GLU A 75 -8.29 17.53 -2.27
CA GLU A 75 -9.01 18.82 -2.34
C GLU A 75 -8.30 19.82 -3.24
N ARG A 76 -6.98 19.96 -3.09
CA ARG A 76 -6.17 20.88 -3.91
C ARG A 76 -6.13 20.52 -5.39
N VAL A 77 -6.18 19.23 -5.71
CA VAL A 77 -6.13 18.75 -7.09
C VAL A 77 -7.52 18.49 -7.71
N GLY A 78 -8.60 18.91 -7.02
CA GLY A 78 -9.98 18.82 -7.54
C GLY A 78 -10.53 17.40 -7.61
N LEU A 79 -10.04 16.48 -6.79
CA LEU A 79 -10.53 15.10 -6.74
C LEU A 79 -11.54 14.85 -5.61
N LEU A 80 -11.72 15.79 -4.69
CA LEU A 80 -12.58 15.56 -3.51
C LEU A 80 -14.03 15.29 -3.90
N ASP A 81 -14.56 16.01 -4.88
CA ASP A 81 -15.94 15.87 -5.37
C ASP A 81 -16.15 14.64 -6.26
N ARG A 82 -15.05 13.98 -6.65
CA ARG A 82 -15.07 12.75 -7.46
C ARG A 82 -14.99 11.47 -6.62
N LEU A 83 -14.97 11.59 -5.29
CA LEU A 83 -14.89 10.43 -4.41
C LEU A 83 -16.16 9.57 -4.52
N GLN A 84 -15.97 8.30 -4.82
CA GLN A 84 -17.03 7.30 -4.83
C GLN A 84 -17.15 6.62 -3.48
N ARG A 85 -18.35 6.67 -2.89
CA ARG A 85 -18.66 5.93 -1.67
C ARG A 85 -18.65 4.43 -1.96
N ARG A 86 -18.00 3.67 -1.10
CA ARG A 86 -18.08 2.21 -1.12
C ARG A 86 -19.37 1.74 -0.44
N VAL A 87 -20.09 0.83 -1.07
CA VAL A 87 -21.28 0.20 -0.47
C VAL A 87 -20.87 -0.73 0.68
N ARG A 88 -21.77 -0.86 1.65
CA ARG A 88 -21.53 -1.71 2.83
C ARG A 88 -21.87 -3.16 2.51
N VAL A 89 -20.85 -3.92 2.15
CA VAL A 89 -20.88 -5.38 2.11
C VAL A 89 -19.87 -5.93 3.09
N GLY A 90 -20.14 -7.11 3.65
CA GLY A 90 -19.29 -7.69 4.71
C GLY A 90 -18.14 -8.53 4.15
N PHE A 91 -17.06 -8.62 4.92
CA PHE A 91 -16.07 -9.67 4.72
C PHE A 91 -16.61 -11.02 5.21
N ARG A 92 -16.13 -12.10 4.63
CA ARG A 92 -16.44 -13.49 5.02
C ARG A 92 -15.13 -14.24 5.25
N LEU A 93 -15.19 -15.34 5.99
CA LEU A 93 -14.09 -16.29 6.14
C LEU A 93 -14.24 -17.42 5.13
N LEU A 94 -13.17 -17.79 4.46
CA LEU A 94 -13.08 -19.02 3.68
C LEU A 94 -12.36 -20.07 4.55
N VAL A 95 -13.08 -21.13 4.90
CA VAL A 95 -12.59 -22.19 5.80
C VAL A 95 -12.89 -23.54 5.15
N GLY A 96 -11.85 -24.29 4.81
CA GLY A 96 -12.02 -25.60 4.16
C GLY A 96 -12.87 -25.54 2.90
N GLY A 97 -12.66 -24.53 2.05
CA GLY A 97 -13.43 -24.33 0.81
C GLY A 97 -14.84 -23.78 0.99
N THR A 98 -15.28 -23.51 2.22
CA THR A 98 -16.65 -23.03 2.51
C THR A 98 -16.64 -21.59 3.00
N VAL A 99 -17.48 -20.73 2.43
CA VAL A 99 -17.64 -19.33 2.85
C VAL A 99 -18.53 -19.25 4.09
N LYS A 100 -17.99 -18.70 5.18
CA LYS A 100 -18.65 -18.60 6.47
C LYS A 100 -18.73 -17.16 6.96
N SER A 101 -19.74 -16.85 7.78
CA SER A 101 -19.83 -15.55 8.43
C SER A 101 -18.80 -15.43 9.54
N ILE A 102 -18.20 -14.25 9.74
CA ILE A 102 -17.23 -14.02 10.82
C ILE A 102 -17.82 -14.34 12.21
N PRO A 103 -19.05 -13.87 12.56
CA PRO A 103 -19.63 -14.18 13.86
C PRO A 103 -19.82 -15.68 14.14
N SER A 104 -20.08 -16.50 13.10
CA SER A 104 -20.25 -17.95 13.26
C SER A 104 -18.97 -18.69 13.65
N GLN A 105 -17.81 -18.03 13.55
CA GLN A 105 -16.51 -18.60 13.87
C GLN A 105 -15.95 -18.12 15.21
N LEU A 106 -16.68 -17.21 15.90
CA LEU A 106 -16.29 -16.69 17.21
C LEU A 106 -16.81 -17.59 18.34
N TYR A 107 -15.95 -17.82 19.32
CA TYR A 107 -16.32 -18.43 20.59
C TYR A 107 -16.61 -17.33 21.62
N PHE A 108 -17.87 -16.94 21.72
CA PHE A 108 -18.32 -15.79 22.52
C PHE A 108 -17.98 -15.86 24.00
N PRO A 109 -18.05 -17.03 24.71
CA PRO A 109 -17.67 -17.11 26.13
C PRO A 109 -16.22 -16.67 26.36
N GLU A 110 -15.26 -17.13 25.53
CA GLU A 110 -13.87 -16.71 25.65
C GLU A 110 -13.71 -15.22 25.35
N LEU A 111 -14.41 -14.73 24.32
CA LEU A 111 -14.36 -13.31 23.94
C LEU A 111 -14.85 -12.42 25.09
N ALA A 112 -15.93 -12.76 25.73
CA ALA A 112 -16.48 -12.03 26.88
C ALA A 112 -15.50 -11.99 28.06
N LEU A 113 -14.95 -13.16 28.44
CA LEU A 113 -13.97 -13.27 29.54
C LEU A 113 -12.65 -12.51 29.21
N ALA A 114 -12.19 -12.58 27.97
CA ALA A 114 -10.95 -11.96 27.56
C ALA A 114 -11.07 -10.42 27.41
N SER A 115 -12.24 -9.91 27.04
CA SER A 115 -12.46 -8.48 26.81
C SER A 115 -12.20 -7.59 28.03
N VAL A 116 -12.41 -8.10 29.24
CA VAL A 116 -12.09 -7.40 30.49
C VAL A 116 -10.60 -7.04 30.60
N ARG A 117 -9.73 -7.83 29.96
CA ARG A 117 -8.27 -7.62 29.94
C ARG A 117 -7.84 -6.42 29.10
N MET A 118 -8.76 -5.80 28.36
CA MET A 118 -8.48 -4.61 27.54
C MET A 118 -8.21 -3.38 28.41
N LEU A 119 -8.68 -3.38 29.67
CA LEU A 119 -8.50 -2.25 30.58
C LEU A 119 -7.01 -2.09 30.95
N GLY A 120 -6.45 -0.92 30.64
CA GLY A 120 -5.06 -0.58 30.94
C GLY A 120 -4.01 -1.21 30.02
N LEU A 121 -4.42 -1.98 29.00
CA LEU A 121 -3.47 -2.59 28.07
C LEU A 121 -2.98 -1.59 27.01
N VAL A 122 -1.66 -1.46 26.88
CA VAL A 122 -1.00 -0.56 25.92
C VAL A 122 -0.50 -1.36 24.72
N LYS A 123 -0.63 -0.80 23.51
CA LYS A 123 -0.18 -1.44 22.26
C LYS A 123 1.34 -1.38 22.08
N THR A 124 1.97 -0.30 22.54
CA THR A 124 3.40 -0.02 22.32
C THR A 124 4.26 -1.15 22.89
N GLY A 125 5.23 -1.60 22.10
CA GLY A 125 6.16 -2.65 22.47
C GLY A 125 5.58 -4.06 22.44
N ARG A 126 4.38 -4.24 21.88
CA ARG A 126 3.72 -5.55 21.73
C ARG A 126 3.50 -5.90 20.26
N THR A 127 3.53 -7.18 19.98
CA THR A 127 3.09 -7.71 18.70
C THR A 127 1.56 -7.74 18.60
N ILE A 128 1.04 -7.90 17.38
CA ILE A 128 -0.39 -8.11 17.15
C ILE A 128 -0.88 -9.35 17.92
N ALA A 129 -0.12 -10.45 17.89
CA ALA A 129 -0.48 -11.68 18.60
C ALA A 129 -0.57 -11.47 20.10
N GLU A 130 0.41 -10.80 20.71
CA GLU A 130 0.42 -10.51 22.14
C GLU A 130 -0.71 -9.58 22.57
N TYR A 131 -0.94 -8.51 21.82
CA TYR A 131 -1.97 -7.54 22.17
C TYR A 131 -3.39 -8.08 21.91
N TYR A 132 -3.67 -8.48 20.67
CA TYR A 132 -5.04 -8.90 20.31
C TYR A 132 -5.35 -10.30 20.80
N GLY A 133 -4.39 -11.24 20.80
CA GLY A 133 -4.59 -12.57 21.39
C GLY A 133 -4.97 -12.52 22.87
N TYR A 134 -4.43 -11.53 23.61
CA TYR A 134 -4.76 -11.31 25.01
C TYR A 134 -6.19 -10.83 25.22
N ILE A 135 -6.70 -9.90 24.39
CA ILE A 135 -8.02 -9.26 24.57
C ILE A 135 -9.17 -9.99 23.88
N VAL A 136 -8.89 -10.90 22.94
CA VAL A 136 -9.95 -11.69 22.26
C VAL A 136 -9.94 -13.16 22.66
N GLY A 137 -8.89 -13.63 23.33
CA GLY A 137 -8.64 -15.02 23.66
C GLY A 137 -7.93 -15.78 22.55
N ARG A 138 -7.15 -16.79 22.94
CA ARG A 138 -6.27 -17.53 21.99
C ARG A 138 -7.05 -18.25 20.90
N ARG A 139 -8.20 -18.87 21.26
CA ARG A 139 -9.04 -19.59 20.30
C ARG A 139 -9.63 -18.65 19.25
N ASN A 140 -10.20 -17.53 19.70
CA ASN A 140 -10.74 -16.52 18.78
C ASN A 140 -9.65 -15.88 17.93
N TYR A 141 -8.48 -15.61 18.54
CA TYR A 141 -7.35 -15.06 17.79
C TYR A 141 -6.97 -15.97 16.62
N ALA A 142 -6.66 -17.23 16.88
CA ALA A 142 -6.25 -18.17 15.84
C ALA A 142 -7.35 -18.47 14.81
N ALA A 143 -8.63 -18.49 15.25
CA ALA A 143 -9.74 -18.84 14.37
C ALA A 143 -10.17 -17.71 13.43
N VAL A 144 -10.06 -16.45 13.87
CA VAL A 144 -10.67 -15.29 13.19
C VAL A 144 -9.71 -14.11 13.05
N PHE A 145 -9.06 -13.70 14.13
CA PHE A 145 -8.33 -12.43 14.16
C PHE A 145 -6.98 -12.53 13.47
N GLU A 146 -6.21 -13.59 13.67
CA GLU A 146 -4.93 -13.78 13.00
C GLU A 146 -5.09 -13.80 11.47
N PRO A 147 -5.94 -14.67 10.87
CA PRO A 147 -6.14 -14.60 9.42
C PRO A 147 -6.72 -13.27 8.94
N ALA A 148 -7.51 -12.57 9.76
CA ALA A 148 -8.02 -11.26 9.40
C ALA A 148 -6.91 -10.18 9.41
N PHE A 149 -5.99 -10.22 10.36
CA PHE A 149 -4.84 -9.31 10.38
C PHE A 149 -3.84 -9.64 9.27
N ASP A 150 -3.56 -10.93 9.03
CA ASP A 150 -2.76 -11.37 7.87
C ASP A 150 -3.34 -10.80 6.55
N ALA A 151 -4.67 -10.85 6.41
CA ALA A 151 -5.37 -10.31 5.25
C ALA A 151 -5.24 -8.79 5.11
N VAL A 152 -5.22 -8.05 6.22
CA VAL A 152 -5.11 -6.57 6.23
C VAL A 152 -3.74 -6.10 5.74
N ILE A 153 -2.66 -6.76 6.17
CA ILE A 153 -1.30 -6.35 5.85
C ILE A 153 -0.64 -7.22 4.77
N CYS A 154 -1.36 -8.23 4.27
CA CYS A 154 -0.89 -9.20 3.26
C CYS A 154 0.46 -9.86 3.63
N GLN A 155 0.61 -10.22 4.90
CA GLN A 155 1.77 -10.91 5.46
C GLN A 155 1.42 -11.52 6.81
N PRO A 156 2.23 -12.44 7.38
CA PRO A 156 2.02 -12.93 8.74
C PRO A 156 2.02 -11.77 9.75
N ALA A 157 0.89 -11.57 10.43
CA ALA A 157 0.67 -10.42 11.32
C ALA A 157 1.11 -10.66 12.76
N SER A 158 1.35 -11.91 13.16
CA SER A 158 1.62 -12.29 14.55
C SER A 158 2.76 -11.48 15.19
N GLU A 159 3.83 -11.23 14.45
CA GLU A 159 5.00 -10.47 14.92
C GLU A 159 4.99 -8.99 14.54
N PHE A 160 3.97 -8.54 13.82
CA PHE A 160 3.85 -7.14 13.41
C PHE A 160 3.51 -6.26 14.63
N PRO A 161 4.06 -5.02 14.74
CA PRO A 161 3.80 -4.14 15.88
C PRO A 161 2.32 -3.76 15.98
N ALA A 162 1.72 -3.95 17.13
CA ALA A 162 0.30 -3.63 17.35
C ALA A 162 0.00 -2.13 17.22
N ASP A 163 0.94 -1.26 17.56
CA ASP A 163 0.82 0.19 17.48
C ASP A 163 0.93 0.73 16.04
N SER A 164 1.54 -0.03 15.13
CA SER A 164 1.61 0.31 13.71
C SER A 164 0.35 -0.06 12.93
N LEU A 165 -0.60 -0.81 13.55
CA LEU A 165 -1.87 -1.20 12.95
C LEU A 165 -3.05 -0.48 13.60
N PHE A 166 -4.00 0.00 12.77
CA PHE A 166 -5.21 0.70 13.21
C PHE A 166 -4.92 1.90 14.11
N GLN A 167 -4.06 2.79 13.64
CA GLN A 167 -3.79 4.06 14.31
C GLN A 167 -5.07 4.92 14.35
N SER A 168 -5.33 5.53 15.51
CA SER A 168 -6.45 6.47 15.65
C SER A 168 -6.09 7.80 14.97
N ARG A 169 -6.95 8.25 14.06
CA ARG A 169 -6.79 9.51 13.34
C ARG A 169 -8.12 10.29 13.33
N PRO A 170 -8.10 11.63 13.34
CA PRO A 170 -9.29 12.45 13.11
C PRO A 170 -9.97 12.08 11.79
N ARG A 171 -11.30 12.21 11.75
CA ARG A 171 -12.10 11.89 10.56
C ARG A 171 -12.80 13.12 10.02
N ARG A 172 -12.73 13.34 8.73
CA ARG A 172 -13.55 14.31 8.02
C ARG A 172 -14.97 13.75 7.86
N LYS A 173 -15.98 14.48 8.36
CA LYS A 173 -17.39 14.04 8.34
C LYS A 173 -18.08 14.30 7.01
N ASP A 174 -17.57 15.24 6.24
CA ASP A 174 -18.01 15.64 4.91
C ASP A 174 -17.59 14.64 3.80
N VAL A 175 -16.70 13.70 4.13
CA VAL A 175 -16.16 12.69 3.21
C VAL A 175 -16.72 11.31 3.55
N PRO A 176 -17.02 10.43 2.55
CA PRO A 176 -17.42 9.06 2.80
C PRO A 176 -16.39 8.31 3.67
N ARG A 177 -16.85 7.50 4.64
CA ARG A 177 -15.96 6.77 5.57
C ARG A 177 -14.92 5.93 4.86
N GLY A 178 -15.31 5.25 3.78
CA GLY A 178 -14.44 4.53 2.87
C GLY A 178 -14.77 4.95 1.46
N PHE A 179 -13.78 5.24 0.66
CA PHE A 179 -13.95 5.73 -0.71
C PHE A 179 -12.95 5.12 -1.68
N THR A 180 -13.26 5.25 -2.93
CA THR A 180 -12.39 5.08 -4.09
C THR A 180 -12.68 6.22 -5.08
N LEU A 181 -12.23 6.09 -6.32
CA LEU A 181 -12.46 7.02 -7.42
C LEU A 181 -12.94 6.26 -8.68
N PRO A 182 -13.62 6.91 -9.63
CA PRO A 182 -13.80 6.35 -10.94
C PRO A 182 -12.45 5.98 -11.57
N GLY A 183 -12.33 4.73 -12.04
CA GLY A 183 -11.07 4.20 -12.55
C GLY A 183 -10.07 3.75 -11.49
N GLY A 184 -10.48 3.70 -10.20
CA GLY A 184 -9.69 3.21 -9.08
C GLY A 184 -8.76 4.24 -8.43
N LEU A 185 -8.00 3.80 -7.42
CA LEU A 185 -7.07 4.67 -6.69
C LEU A 185 -5.86 5.13 -7.54
N GLN A 186 -5.56 4.44 -8.64
CA GLN A 186 -4.58 4.88 -9.65
C GLN A 186 -4.87 6.31 -10.13
N THR A 187 -6.16 6.70 -10.20
CA THR A 187 -6.58 8.06 -10.60
C THR A 187 -5.94 9.14 -9.74
N ILE A 188 -5.62 8.86 -8.47
CA ILE A 188 -4.90 9.80 -7.60
C ILE A 188 -3.49 10.05 -8.15
N ALA A 189 -2.77 8.96 -8.46
CA ALA A 189 -1.41 9.05 -8.97
C ALA A 189 -1.36 9.72 -10.35
N ASP A 190 -2.28 9.34 -11.24
CA ASP A 190 -2.39 9.94 -12.59
C ASP A 190 -2.64 11.46 -12.51
N THR A 191 -3.56 11.88 -11.61
CA THR A 191 -3.87 13.30 -11.41
C THR A 191 -2.70 14.06 -10.81
N LEU A 192 -2.00 13.48 -9.84
CA LEU A 192 -0.82 14.09 -9.24
C LEU A 192 0.30 14.25 -10.27
N ALA A 193 0.58 13.24 -11.07
CA ALA A 193 1.62 13.27 -12.10
C ALA A 193 1.32 14.27 -13.23
N GLY A 194 0.04 14.51 -13.50
CA GLY A 194 -0.42 15.48 -14.50
C GLY A 194 -0.45 16.94 -14.04
N GLN A 195 -0.05 17.26 -12.80
CA GLN A 195 -0.01 18.64 -12.32
C GLN A 195 1.07 19.46 -13.02
N THR A 196 0.81 20.76 -13.13
CA THR A 196 1.84 21.75 -13.47
C THR A 196 2.78 21.99 -12.28
N GLY A 197 4.03 22.35 -12.55
CA GLY A 197 5.01 22.72 -11.52
C GLY A 197 6.06 21.65 -11.20
N PHE A 198 5.91 20.43 -11.72
CA PHE A 198 6.96 19.42 -11.76
C PHE A 198 6.78 18.50 -12.96
N SER A 199 7.82 17.74 -13.30
CA SER A 199 7.80 16.75 -14.37
C SER A 199 8.05 15.35 -13.84
N VAL A 200 7.50 14.34 -14.54
CA VAL A 200 7.74 12.93 -14.27
C VAL A 200 8.33 12.29 -15.53
N GLU A 201 9.46 11.63 -15.39
CA GLU A 201 10.09 10.86 -16.46
C GLU A 201 9.95 9.36 -16.14
N LEU A 202 9.23 8.64 -17.00
CA LEU A 202 9.00 7.20 -16.93
C LEU A 202 10.13 6.42 -17.62
N GLY A 203 10.29 5.14 -17.27
CA GLY A 203 11.33 4.27 -17.83
C GLY A 203 12.75 4.71 -17.42
N GLN A 204 12.89 5.43 -16.31
CA GLN A 204 14.15 5.93 -15.77
C GLN A 204 14.52 5.18 -14.50
N SER A 205 15.28 4.11 -14.62
CA SER A 205 15.75 3.32 -13.48
C SER A 205 17.04 3.93 -12.91
N ALA A 206 16.97 4.47 -11.70
CA ALA A 206 18.16 4.94 -10.98
C ALA A 206 19.08 3.76 -10.67
N ARG A 207 20.37 3.88 -11.02
CA ARG A 207 21.40 2.85 -10.84
C ARG A 207 22.40 3.22 -9.77
N GLU A 208 22.76 4.49 -9.71
CA GLU A 208 23.68 5.01 -8.72
C GLU A 208 23.31 6.41 -8.29
N ILE A 209 23.73 6.76 -7.11
CA ILE A 209 23.66 8.14 -6.60
C ILE A 209 25.02 8.54 -6.03
N ARG A 210 25.42 9.77 -6.25
CA ARG A 210 26.66 10.35 -5.76
C ARG A 210 26.49 11.80 -5.37
N ARG A 211 27.40 12.35 -4.60
CA ARG A 211 27.46 13.78 -4.29
C ARG A 211 28.55 14.45 -5.12
N ASP A 212 28.28 15.66 -5.53
CA ASP A 212 29.27 16.57 -6.09
C ASP A 212 29.25 17.92 -5.34
N ALA A 213 30.01 18.91 -5.85
CA ALA A 213 30.09 20.24 -5.24
C ALA A 213 28.76 21.02 -5.30
N LYS A 214 27.80 20.63 -6.15
CA LYS A 214 26.52 21.31 -6.39
C LYS A 214 25.33 20.59 -5.69
N GLY A 215 25.51 19.37 -5.23
CA GLY A 215 24.48 18.61 -4.58
C GLY A 215 24.51 17.11 -4.87
N TRP A 216 23.43 16.59 -5.39
CA TRP A 216 23.22 15.17 -5.72
C TRP A 216 23.26 14.94 -7.21
N VAL A 217 23.83 13.84 -7.63
CA VAL A 217 23.79 13.34 -9.02
C VAL A 217 23.25 11.91 -9.00
N VAL A 218 22.26 11.65 -9.86
CA VAL A 218 21.64 10.35 -10.06
C VAL A 218 21.94 9.87 -11.46
N GLY A 219 22.60 8.73 -11.59
CA GLY A 219 22.80 8.02 -12.85
C GLY A 219 21.67 7.03 -13.09
N THR A 220 21.11 7.07 -14.31
CA THR A 220 20.15 6.08 -14.82
C THR A 220 20.79 5.25 -15.93
N ASP A 221 20.04 4.33 -16.54
CA ASP A 221 20.52 3.58 -17.71
C ASP A 221 20.67 4.46 -18.95
N ARG A 222 20.12 5.70 -18.95
CA ARG A 222 20.07 6.59 -20.11
C ARG A 222 20.83 7.90 -19.91
N ASP A 223 20.66 8.52 -18.74
CA ASP A 223 21.10 9.89 -18.47
C ASP A 223 21.59 10.09 -17.04
N GLU A 224 22.22 11.23 -16.79
CA GLU A 224 22.56 11.72 -15.46
C GLU A 224 21.71 12.96 -15.10
N TYR A 225 21.22 13.00 -13.88
CA TYR A 225 20.37 14.08 -13.35
C TYR A 225 20.99 14.69 -12.09
N GLY A 226 21.11 16.02 -12.07
CA GLY A 226 21.63 16.77 -10.93
C GLY A 226 20.53 17.54 -10.19
N ALA A 227 20.64 17.63 -8.84
CA ALA A 227 19.76 18.43 -8.02
C ALA A 227 20.42 18.86 -6.69
N ARG A 228 19.89 19.95 -6.09
CA ARG A 228 20.37 20.44 -4.77
C ARG A 228 20.00 19.48 -3.64
N ALA A 229 18.85 18.83 -3.73
CA ALA A 229 18.36 17.84 -2.78
C ALA A 229 17.84 16.60 -3.50
N LEU A 230 17.81 15.46 -2.80
CA LEU A 230 17.37 14.18 -3.30
C LEU A 230 16.30 13.57 -2.36
N CYS A 231 15.26 12.96 -2.94
CA CYS A 231 14.31 12.14 -2.22
C CYS A 231 14.27 10.73 -2.82
N LEU A 232 14.50 9.70 -2.01
CA LEU A 232 14.26 8.31 -2.38
C LEU A 232 12.86 7.92 -1.88
N ALA A 233 11.93 7.75 -2.81
CA ALA A 233 10.55 7.31 -2.58
C ALA A 233 10.33 5.90 -3.16
N THR A 234 11.35 5.08 -3.09
CA THR A 234 11.43 3.72 -3.64
C THR A 234 11.12 2.66 -2.56
N PRO A 235 10.88 1.40 -2.95
CA PRO A 235 10.91 0.28 -2.02
C PRO A 235 12.23 0.25 -1.21
N VAL A 236 12.16 -0.24 0.03
CA VAL A 236 13.31 -0.21 0.96
C VAL A 236 14.56 -0.91 0.41
N ALA A 237 14.40 -2.00 -0.33
CA ALA A 237 15.53 -2.72 -0.95
C ALA A 237 16.28 -1.85 -1.98
N VAL A 238 15.53 -1.09 -2.79
CA VAL A 238 16.11 -0.18 -3.80
C VAL A 238 16.82 0.99 -3.10
N ALA A 239 16.19 1.59 -2.09
CA ALA A 239 16.82 2.64 -1.28
C ALA A 239 18.11 2.15 -0.62
N THR A 240 18.10 0.93 -0.06
CA THR A 240 19.30 0.29 0.53
C THR A 240 20.41 0.16 -0.49
N GLN A 241 20.10 -0.34 -1.69
CA GLN A 241 21.10 -0.52 -2.76
C GLN A 241 21.71 0.80 -3.20
N LEU A 242 20.87 1.81 -3.47
CA LEU A 242 21.32 3.12 -3.93
C LEU A 242 22.17 3.87 -2.88
N LEU A 243 21.87 3.68 -1.60
CA LEU A 243 22.59 4.33 -0.50
C LEU A 243 23.85 3.60 -0.06
N ARG A 244 24.10 2.37 -0.53
CA ARG A 244 25.23 1.57 -0.06
C ARG A 244 26.59 2.26 -0.18
N ALA A 245 26.82 2.95 -1.28
CA ALA A 245 28.08 3.66 -1.52
C ALA A 245 28.12 5.04 -0.82
N PRO A 246 27.14 5.96 -1.04
CA PRO A 246 27.22 7.31 -0.47
C PRO A 246 26.86 7.38 1.03
N PHE A 247 26.07 6.43 1.56
CA PHE A 247 25.61 6.40 2.95
C PHE A 247 25.53 4.97 3.52
N PRO A 248 26.67 4.29 3.71
CA PRO A 248 26.70 2.89 4.14
C PRO A 248 26.00 2.65 5.50
N GLU A 249 26.06 3.61 6.42
CA GLU A 249 25.37 3.51 7.72
C GLU A 249 23.84 3.49 7.53
N VAL A 250 23.28 4.43 6.75
CA VAL A 250 21.84 4.48 6.45
C VAL A 250 21.42 3.22 5.69
N ALA A 251 22.20 2.79 4.71
CA ALA A 251 21.95 1.56 3.96
C ALA A 251 21.94 0.32 4.86
N GLY A 252 22.88 0.23 5.82
CA GLY A 252 22.91 -0.86 6.79
C GLY A 252 21.63 -0.93 7.64
N ARG A 253 21.15 0.21 8.14
CA ARG A 253 19.90 0.29 8.92
C ARG A 253 18.66 -0.04 8.09
N LEU A 254 18.62 0.38 6.82
CA LEU A 254 17.53 0.02 5.90
C LEU A 254 17.53 -1.47 5.58
N ALA A 255 18.69 -2.10 5.45
CA ALA A 255 18.83 -3.53 5.18
C ALA A 255 18.25 -4.43 6.29
N GLU A 256 18.10 -3.91 7.51
CA GLU A 256 17.47 -4.63 8.62
C GLU A 256 15.93 -4.70 8.51
N ILE A 257 15.33 -3.91 7.62
CA ILE A 257 13.88 -3.93 7.39
C ILE A 257 13.56 -5.10 6.48
N GLU A 258 12.93 -6.11 7.04
CA GLU A 258 12.47 -7.28 6.29
C GLU A 258 11.41 -6.90 5.25
N ILE A 259 11.34 -7.67 4.17
CA ILE A 259 10.40 -7.46 3.07
C ILE A 259 9.48 -8.67 2.97
N ALA A 260 8.18 -8.41 3.05
CA ALA A 260 7.15 -9.35 2.67
C ALA A 260 6.77 -9.14 1.20
N GLN A 261 6.58 -10.23 0.48
CA GLN A 261 6.07 -10.20 -0.88
C GLN A 261 4.64 -10.71 -0.92
N VAL A 262 3.84 -10.16 -1.82
CA VAL A 262 2.48 -10.62 -2.09
C VAL A 262 2.23 -10.58 -3.59
N GLU A 263 1.71 -11.68 -4.10
CA GLU A 263 1.32 -11.78 -5.49
C GLU A 263 -0.18 -11.56 -5.61
N SER A 264 -0.55 -10.44 -6.22
CA SER A 264 -1.94 -10.07 -6.45
C SER A 264 -2.39 -10.57 -7.82
N VAL A 265 -3.37 -11.48 -7.83
CA VAL A 265 -3.99 -12.00 -9.07
C VAL A 265 -5.42 -11.50 -9.12
N GLY A 266 -5.69 -10.59 -10.04
CA GLY A 266 -7.00 -10.00 -10.28
C GLY A 266 -7.76 -10.75 -11.36
N VAL A 267 -9.06 -10.99 -11.16
CA VAL A 267 -9.93 -11.61 -12.14
C VAL A 267 -11.23 -10.81 -12.30
N ALA A 268 -11.63 -10.56 -13.55
CA ALA A 268 -12.89 -9.92 -13.90
C ALA A 268 -13.82 -10.96 -14.56
N LEU A 269 -15.08 -11.05 -14.12
CA LEU A 269 -16.02 -12.09 -14.53
C LEU A 269 -17.40 -11.50 -14.77
N PRO A 270 -18.18 -12.02 -15.75
CA PRO A 270 -19.57 -11.64 -15.89
C PRO A 270 -20.35 -11.95 -14.60
N ALA A 271 -21.07 -10.97 -14.08
CA ALA A 271 -21.81 -11.08 -12.82
C ALA A 271 -22.80 -12.26 -12.82
N ALA A 272 -23.42 -12.52 -13.95
CA ALA A 272 -24.38 -13.61 -14.15
C ALA A 272 -23.77 -15.02 -14.02
N ARG A 273 -22.45 -15.16 -14.07
CA ARG A 273 -21.73 -16.44 -13.93
C ARG A 273 -21.36 -16.80 -12.49
N LEU A 274 -21.64 -15.92 -11.54
CA LEU A 274 -21.21 -16.06 -10.16
C LEU A 274 -22.40 -16.29 -9.23
N SER A 275 -22.38 -17.40 -8.51
CA SER A 275 -23.35 -17.72 -7.45
C SER A 275 -22.98 -17.13 -6.08
N LEU A 276 -21.71 -16.72 -5.89
CA LEU A 276 -21.24 -16.09 -4.66
C LEU A 276 -21.99 -14.76 -4.42
N PRO A 277 -22.71 -14.60 -3.30
CA PRO A 277 -23.33 -13.32 -2.96
C PRO A 277 -22.30 -12.18 -2.89
N PRO A 278 -22.71 -10.91 -3.05
CA PRO A 278 -21.81 -9.78 -2.90
C PRO A 278 -21.08 -9.78 -1.54
N VAL A 279 -19.75 -9.61 -1.59
CA VAL A 279 -18.87 -9.58 -0.42
C VAL A 279 -17.84 -8.46 -0.55
N ALA A 280 -17.38 -7.88 0.57
CA ALA A 280 -16.23 -6.97 0.52
C ALA A 280 -14.94 -7.73 0.20
N GLY A 281 -14.88 -9.00 0.58
CA GLY A 281 -13.78 -9.90 0.33
C GLY A 281 -13.89 -11.17 1.16
N LEU A 282 -12.95 -12.08 0.91
CA LEU A 282 -12.81 -13.34 1.63
C LEU A 282 -11.47 -13.34 2.37
N ILE A 283 -11.49 -13.73 3.64
CA ILE A 283 -10.29 -13.91 4.46
C ILE A 283 -9.93 -15.39 4.39
N GLY A 284 -8.74 -15.71 3.91
CA GLY A 284 -8.28 -17.09 3.72
C GLY A 284 -7.79 -17.70 5.04
N ARG A 285 -8.47 -18.71 5.55
CA ARG A 285 -8.01 -19.49 6.70
C ARG A 285 -7.49 -20.85 6.25
N GLY A 286 -6.17 -21.05 6.36
CA GLY A 286 -5.51 -22.25 5.84
C GLY A 286 -5.43 -22.30 4.31
N GLU A 287 -5.57 -21.15 3.65
CA GLU A 287 -5.52 -20.99 2.20
C GLU A 287 -4.11 -20.58 1.73
N PRO A 288 -3.74 -20.81 0.46
CA PRO A 288 -2.46 -20.36 -0.10
C PRO A 288 -2.40 -18.83 -0.32
N PHE A 289 -3.47 -18.12 -0.01
CA PHE A 289 -3.57 -16.66 -0.07
C PHE A 289 -4.03 -16.09 1.27
N TYR A 290 -3.71 -14.82 1.51
CA TYR A 290 -4.15 -14.09 2.71
C TYR A 290 -5.61 -13.67 2.60
N SER A 291 -5.97 -13.10 1.46
CA SER A 291 -7.31 -12.55 1.23
C SER A 291 -7.68 -12.52 -0.24
N VAL A 292 -8.98 -12.37 -0.46
CA VAL A 292 -9.57 -11.96 -1.73
C VAL A 292 -10.27 -10.64 -1.49
N VAL A 293 -9.91 -9.59 -2.21
CA VAL A 293 -10.62 -8.31 -2.18
C VAL A 293 -11.58 -8.26 -3.35
N SER A 294 -12.83 -7.91 -3.09
CA SER A 294 -13.86 -7.83 -4.13
C SER A 294 -14.15 -6.38 -4.51
N ARG A 295 -14.44 -6.18 -5.80
CA ARG A 295 -14.97 -4.91 -6.31
C ARG A 295 -16.48 -4.74 -6.04
N ASP A 296 -17.15 -5.69 -5.39
CA ASP A 296 -18.55 -5.57 -4.98
C ASP A 296 -18.83 -4.38 -4.06
N THR A 297 -17.79 -3.82 -3.45
CA THR A 297 -17.88 -2.55 -2.70
C THR A 297 -18.13 -1.33 -3.60
N VAL A 298 -17.94 -1.48 -4.92
CA VAL A 298 -18.25 -0.50 -5.98
C VAL A 298 -18.91 -1.28 -7.11
N PRO A 299 -20.21 -1.66 -6.95
CA PRO A 299 -20.85 -2.61 -7.84
C PRO A 299 -20.93 -2.09 -9.27
N ASP A 300 -20.84 -3.03 -10.19
CA ASP A 300 -21.05 -2.86 -11.62
C ASP A 300 -22.24 -3.68 -12.08
N ALA A 301 -22.93 -3.25 -13.14
CA ALA A 301 -24.13 -3.92 -13.62
C ALA A 301 -23.83 -5.27 -14.31
N HIS A 302 -22.67 -5.41 -14.93
CA HIS A 302 -22.33 -6.54 -15.79
C HIS A 302 -21.16 -7.37 -15.27
N TRP A 303 -20.23 -6.76 -14.54
CA TRP A 303 -18.98 -7.37 -14.16
C TRP A 303 -18.79 -7.42 -12.64
N ARG A 304 -18.14 -8.47 -12.17
CA ARG A 304 -17.63 -8.58 -10.81
C ARG A 304 -16.14 -8.88 -10.85
N GLY A 305 -15.41 -8.30 -9.92
CA GLY A 305 -13.97 -8.45 -9.88
C GLY A 305 -13.47 -8.86 -8.52
N PHE A 306 -12.41 -9.67 -8.52
CA PHE A 306 -11.79 -10.23 -7.32
C PHE A 306 -10.27 -10.19 -7.47
N THR A 307 -9.58 -9.69 -6.46
CA THR A 307 -8.11 -9.73 -6.40
C THR A 307 -7.70 -10.66 -5.27
N PHE A 308 -7.03 -11.74 -5.62
CA PHE A 308 -6.46 -12.73 -4.70
C PHE A 308 -5.04 -12.33 -4.32
N HIS A 309 -4.74 -12.25 -3.05
CA HIS A 309 -3.42 -11.92 -2.52
C HIS A 309 -2.70 -13.21 -2.09
N PHE A 310 -2.02 -13.85 -3.05
CA PHE A 310 -1.31 -15.10 -2.83
C PHE A 310 0.01 -14.89 -2.08
N ARG A 311 0.40 -15.93 -1.32
CA ARG A 311 1.75 -16.06 -0.77
C ARG A 311 2.68 -16.50 -1.90
N PRO A 312 3.74 -15.75 -2.24
CA PRO A 312 4.64 -16.09 -3.33
C PRO A 312 5.28 -17.48 -3.13
N GLY A 313 5.43 -18.22 -4.22
CA GLY A 313 6.09 -19.52 -4.23
C GLY A 313 5.29 -20.69 -3.63
N VAL A 314 4.08 -20.45 -3.09
CA VAL A 314 3.25 -21.54 -2.52
C VAL A 314 2.53 -22.34 -3.61
N LEU A 315 2.07 -21.67 -4.67
CA LEU A 315 1.43 -22.30 -5.82
C LEU A 315 2.05 -21.81 -7.13
N GLY A 316 2.18 -22.70 -8.12
CA GLY A 316 2.44 -22.33 -9.50
C GLY A 316 1.19 -21.72 -10.17
N GLU A 317 1.40 -21.04 -11.32
CA GLU A 317 0.34 -20.26 -12.02
C GLU A 317 -0.93 -21.08 -12.28
N GLU A 318 -0.80 -22.28 -12.83
CA GLU A 318 -1.95 -23.14 -13.12
C GLU A 318 -2.77 -23.48 -11.88
N ARG A 319 -2.10 -23.81 -10.77
CA ARG A 319 -2.75 -24.13 -9.51
C ARG A 319 -3.41 -22.90 -8.86
N LYS A 320 -2.88 -21.70 -9.08
CA LYS A 320 -3.54 -20.45 -8.66
C LYS A 320 -4.86 -20.29 -9.39
N ILE A 321 -4.86 -20.44 -10.72
CA ILE A 321 -6.07 -20.35 -11.55
C ILE A 321 -7.09 -21.41 -11.13
N GLU A 322 -6.68 -22.65 -10.90
CA GLU A 322 -7.55 -23.71 -10.37
C GLU A 322 -8.16 -23.33 -9.01
N ARG A 323 -7.34 -22.78 -8.10
CA ARG A 323 -7.83 -22.37 -6.78
C ARG A 323 -8.79 -21.20 -6.86
N ILE A 324 -8.55 -20.21 -7.73
CA ILE A 324 -9.48 -19.11 -8.01
C ILE A 324 -10.83 -19.66 -8.50
N ALA A 325 -10.80 -20.55 -9.49
CA ALA A 325 -12.01 -21.16 -10.02
C ALA A 325 -12.82 -21.91 -8.95
N GLN A 326 -12.16 -22.70 -8.11
CA GLN A 326 -12.78 -23.41 -6.99
C GLN A 326 -13.41 -22.46 -5.96
N VAL A 327 -12.70 -21.40 -5.56
CA VAL A 327 -13.18 -20.43 -4.56
C VAL A 327 -14.40 -19.66 -5.07
N LEU A 328 -14.40 -19.30 -6.35
CA LEU A 328 -15.49 -18.56 -6.98
C LEU A 328 -16.64 -19.46 -7.47
N GLY A 329 -16.46 -20.79 -7.43
CA GLY A 329 -17.46 -21.76 -7.87
C GLY A 329 -17.74 -21.69 -9.38
N ILE A 330 -16.69 -21.47 -10.20
CA ILE A 330 -16.78 -21.31 -11.66
C ILE A 330 -15.95 -22.36 -12.40
N GLY A 331 -16.24 -22.56 -13.67
CA GLY A 331 -15.39 -23.36 -14.56
C GLY A 331 -14.09 -22.61 -14.89
N ARG A 332 -12.95 -23.34 -14.92
CA ARG A 332 -11.63 -22.79 -15.27
C ARG A 332 -11.62 -22.05 -16.62
N ALA A 333 -12.42 -22.51 -17.58
CA ALA A 333 -12.52 -21.89 -18.90
C ALA A 333 -13.00 -20.42 -18.89
N LEU A 334 -13.57 -19.94 -17.77
CA LEU A 334 -13.93 -18.53 -17.60
C LEU A 334 -12.75 -17.66 -17.18
N LEU A 335 -11.59 -18.26 -16.86
CA LEU A 335 -10.36 -17.56 -16.42
C LEU A 335 -9.34 -17.59 -17.56
N GLU A 336 -9.61 -16.81 -18.59
CA GLU A 336 -8.75 -16.66 -19.76
C GLU A 336 -7.83 -15.45 -19.64
N SER A 337 -6.85 -15.35 -20.53
CA SER A 337 -5.81 -14.30 -20.50
C SER A 337 -6.35 -12.86 -20.55
N GLY A 338 -7.54 -12.64 -21.12
CA GLY A 338 -8.13 -11.30 -21.24
C GLY A 338 -8.78 -10.77 -19.96
N ASN A 339 -9.07 -11.63 -18.99
CA ASN A 339 -9.75 -11.27 -17.75
C ASN A 339 -8.97 -11.58 -16.48
N VAL A 340 -7.73 -12.04 -16.60
CA VAL A 340 -6.79 -12.33 -15.50
C VAL A 340 -5.57 -11.44 -15.62
N VAL A 341 -5.23 -10.78 -14.53
CA VAL A 341 -4.07 -9.88 -14.43
C VAL A 341 -3.32 -10.15 -13.13
N SER A 342 -2.00 -9.96 -13.12
CA SER A 342 -1.21 -10.19 -11.92
C SER A 342 -0.14 -9.14 -11.71
N THR A 343 0.27 -8.96 -10.47
CA THR A 343 1.43 -8.13 -10.08
C THR A 343 2.05 -8.65 -8.80
N LEU A 344 3.36 -8.47 -8.66
CA LEU A 344 4.10 -8.76 -7.43
C LEU A 344 4.31 -7.46 -6.66
N ASN A 345 3.78 -7.39 -5.45
CA ASN A 345 3.97 -6.27 -4.55
C ASN A 345 4.99 -6.60 -3.46
N GLN A 346 5.76 -5.60 -3.05
CA GLN A 346 6.69 -5.68 -1.93
C GLN A 346 6.25 -4.74 -0.82
N LEU A 347 6.16 -5.26 0.40
CA LEU A 347 5.73 -4.54 1.58
C LEU A 347 6.78 -4.68 2.69
N PRO A 348 7.02 -3.65 3.50
CA PRO A 348 7.89 -3.79 4.66
C PRO A 348 7.23 -4.70 5.71
N ALA A 349 8.00 -5.63 6.26
CA ALA A 349 7.59 -6.45 7.38
C ALA A 349 8.10 -5.81 8.68
N LEU A 350 7.30 -4.92 9.25
CA LEU A 350 7.67 -4.19 10.46
C LEU A 350 7.73 -5.13 11.67
N ARG A 351 8.68 -4.87 12.57
CA ARG A 351 8.88 -5.61 13.82
C ARG A 351 8.77 -4.68 15.03
N VAL A 352 8.54 -5.22 16.21
CA VAL A 352 8.59 -4.45 17.46
C VAL A 352 9.95 -3.75 17.56
N GLY A 353 9.97 -2.48 17.99
CA GLY A 353 11.16 -1.63 17.97
C GLY A 353 11.36 -0.83 16.67
N HIS A 354 10.53 -1.05 15.65
CA HIS A 354 10.64 -0.33 14.37
C HIS A 354 10.59 1.21 14.53
N GLY A 355 9.79 1.71 15.49
CA GLY A 355 9.72 3.14 15.77
C GLY A 355 11.06 3.77 16.19
N GLU A 356 11.88 3.05 16.96
CA GLU A 356 13.23 3.51 17.34
C GLU A 356 14.17 3.49 16.11
N ARG A 357 14.11 2.43 15.30
CA ARG A 357 14.87 2.36 14.04
C ARG A 357 14.51 3.53 13.10
N ALA A 358 13.25 3.88 12.99
CA ALA A 358 12.82 5.05 12.20
C ALA A 358 13.36 6.37 12.74
N LYS A 359 13.47 6.52 14.08
CA LYS A 359 14.10 7.70 14.70
C LYS A 359 15.60 7.78 14.40
N GLU A 360 16.30 6.67 14.50
CA GLU A 360 17.72 6.58 14.18
C GLU A 360 18.00 6.91 12.71
N LEU A 361 17.17 6.41 11.78
CA LEU A 361 17.23 6.78 10.37
C LEU A 361 17.04 8.29 10.18
N ASN A 362 16.07 8.90 10.88
CA ASN A 362 15.83 10.34 10.81
C ASN A 362 17.01 11.15 11.33
N GLN A 363 17.68 10.70 12.39
CA GLN A 363 18.89 11.33 12.92
C GLN A 363 20.05 11.25 11.92
N ALA A 364 20.25 10.08 11.30
CA ALA A 364 21.30 9.88 10.30
C ALA A 364 21.08 10.69 9.02
N LEU A 365 19.84 11.09 8.71
CA LEU A 365 19.51 11.91 7.54
C LEU A 365 19.59 13.43 7.79
N ALA A 366 19.69 13.87 9.05
CA ALA A 366 19.69 15.29 9.39
C ALA A 366 20.88 16.02 8.75
N GLY A 367 20.64 17.18 8.13
CA GLY A 367 21.66 18.02 7.50
C GLY A 367 22.17 17.56 6.14
N HIS A 368 21.63 16.47 5.58
CA HIS A 368 22.15 15.88 4.34
C HIS A 368 21.41 16.26 3.07
N ARG A 369 20.34 17.05 3.11
CA ARG A 369 19.46 17.33 1.96
C ARG A 369 19.06 16.06 1.19
N LEU A 370 18.95 14.96 1.94
CA LEU A 370 18.51 13.66 1.48
C LEU A 370 17.25 13.27 2.24
N ALA A 371 16.17 13.00 1.55
CA ALA A 371 14.93 12.50 2.13
C ALA A 371 14.70 11.03 1.80
N LEU A 372 14.14 10.29 2.73
CA LEU A 372 13.61 8.95 2.53
C LEU A 372 12.10 8.97 2.79
N ALA A 373 11.31 8.62 1.78
CA ALA A 373 9.87 8.54 1.86
C ALA A 373 9.38 7.15 1.43
N GLY A 374 8.38 6.63 2.13
CA GLY A 374 7.88 5.29 1.85
C GLY A 374 7.07 4.72 3.01
N ASN A 375 6.52 3.53 2.79
CA ASN A 375 5.70 2.80 3.74
C ASN A 375 6.48 2.08 4.85
N TYR A 376 7.78 2.23 4.87
CA TYR A 376 8.70 1.60 5.84
C TYR A 376 9.11 2.52 7.00
N PHE A 377 8.37 3.59 7.28
CA PHE A 377 8.58 4.47 8.44
C PHE A 377 7.44 4.37 9.47
N GLY A 378 6.27 4.88 9.15
CA GLY A 378 5.16 5.01 10.10
C GLY A 378 4.08 3.94 9.99
N GLY A 379 4.10 3.15 8.93
CA GLY A 379 3.09 2.14 8.61
C GLY A 379 2.87 2.00 7.11
N VAL A 380 2.02 1.04 6.74
CA VAL A 380 1.79 0.64 5.35
C VAL A 380 0.57 1.32 4.70
N ALA A 381 -0.14 2.18 5.42
CA ALA A 381 -1.31 2.88 4.86
C ALA A 381 -0.88 4.02 3.92
N ILE A 382 -1.72 4.35 2.95
CA ILE A 382 -1.51 5.50 2.04
C ILE A 382 -1.24 6.78 2.83
N GLU A 383 -2.00 7.02 3.90
CA GLU A 383 -1.84 8.19 4.77
C GLU A 383 -0.46 8.24 5.45
N ASP A 384 0.11 7.08 5.82
CA ASP A 384 1.45 7.03 6.41
C ASP A 384 2.51 7.50 5.42
N CYS A 385 2.38 7.08 4.16
CA CYS A 385 3.26 7.50 3.07
C CYS A 385 3.17 9.02 2.82
N VAL A 386 1.94 9.56 2.73
CA VAL A 386 1.72 10.99 2.50
C VAL A 386 2.22 11.83 3.68
N THR A 387 1.92 11.40 4.91
CA THR A 387 2.39 12.05 6.14
C THR A 387 3.91 12.07 6.21
N ARG A 388 4.57 10.96 5.85
CA ARG A 388 6.04 10.89 5.79
C ARG A 388 6.59 11.88 4.77
N SER A 389 6.03 11.92 3.56
CA SER A 389 6.48 12.84 2.52
C SER A 389 6.34 14.31 2.94
N GLN A 390 5.24 14.67 3.60
CA GLN A 390 5.05 16.01 4.13
C GLN A 390 6.09 16.37 5.21
N ALA A 391 6.38 15.43 6.11
CA ALA A 391 7.36 15.64 7.18
C ALA A 391 8.77 15.84 6.61
N GLU A 392 9.18 15.00 5.66
CA GLU A 392 10.47 15.10 4.99
C GLU A 392 10.61 16.38 4.16
N PHE A 393 9.54 16.80 3.48
CA PHE A 393 9.54 18.06 2.77
C PHE A 393 9.75 19.25 3.72
N LYS A 394 9.06 19.27 4.86
CA LYS A 394 9.25 20.31 5.89
C LYS A 394 10.69 20.32 6.42
N ARG A 395 11.28 19.15 6.64
CA ARG A 395 12.66 19.03 7.11
C ARG A 395 13.65 19.59 6.08
N LEU A 396 13.56 19.17 4.80
CA LEU A 396 14.41 19.67 3.73
C LEU A 396 14.33 21.19 3.58
N ARG A 397 13.12 21.76 3.68
CA ARG A 397 12.94 23.22 3.68
C ARG A 397 13.64 23.90 4.85
N GLY A 398 13.58 23.33 6.03
CA GLY A 398 14.32 23.83 7.20
C GLY A 398 15.85 23.75 7.04
N GLU A 399 16.35 22.87 6.18
CA GLU A 399 17.75 22.68 5.83
C GLU A 399 18.20 23.54 4.62
N GLY A 400 17.33 24.44 4.14
CA GLY A 400 17.68 25.42 3.10
C GLY A 400 17.44 24.91 1.67
N LEU A 401 16.44 24.06 1.46
CA LEU A 401 15.92 23.70 0.15
C LEU A 401 15.04 24.82 -0.40
#